data_eaca0821adae8dbd9e6829e0595b107a
#
_entry.id   eaca0821adae8dbd9e6829e0595b107a
#
_cell.length_a   1.000
_cell.length_b   1.000
_cell.length_c   1.000
_cell.angle_alpha   90.00
_cell.angle_beta   90.00
_cell.angle_gamma   90.00
#
_symmetry.space_group_name_H-M   'P 1'
#
loop_
_entity.id
_entity.type
_entity.pdbx_description
1 polymer ?
#
loop_
_entity_poly.entity_id
_entity_poly.type
_entity_poly.pdbx_seq_one_letter_code
_entity_poly.pdbx_strand_id
1 'polypeptide(L)'
;VDKLNKIIETLEDLKVKDLAVFDFEKASPFYDYFVIATTNERQGSAAINHIKKALLAEEIKHVEGKGGTWVLIDCHDVIIHLFREEDRKFYGFDQRLLGVKRVK
;
A
#
# COMPACT_ATOMS: atom_id res chain seq x y z
N VAL A 1 -0.32 -8.75 -13.16
CA VAL A 1 0.85 -8.77 -12.29
C VAL A 1 0.49 -9.51 -11.01
N ASP A 2 1.09 -10.68 -10.81
CA ASP A 2 0.73 -11.57 -9.69
C ASP A 2 0.95 -10.94 -8.34
N LYS A 3 2.08 -10.27 -8.16
CA LYS A 3 2.40 -9.65 -6.86
C LYS A 3 1.38 -8.57 -6.50
N LEU A 4 1.06 -7.69 -7.45
CA LEU A 4 0.07 -6.63 -7.23
C LEU A 4 -1.29 -7.23 -6.90
N ASN A 5 -1.71 -8.26 -7.63
CA ASN A 5 -3.01 -8.90 -7.39
C ASN A 5 -3.07 -9.56 -6.00
N LYS A 6 -2.00 -10.20 -5.57
CA LYS A 6 -1.93 -10.80 -4.24
C LYS A 6 -2.03 -9.75 -3.14
N ILE A 7 -1.39 -8.62 -3.34
CA ILE A 7 -1.45 -7.50 -2.39
C ILE A 7 -2.87 -6.97 -2.30
N ILE A 8 -3.51 -6.72 -3.44
CA ILE A 8 -4.88 -6.21 -3.48
C ILE A 8 -5.84 -7.18 -2.79
N GLU A 9 -5.77 -8.47 -3.12
CA GLU A 9 -6.61 -9.48 -2.52
C GLU A 9 -6.44 -9.54 -1.00
N THR A 10 -5.19 -9.47 -0.54
CA THR A 10 -4.87 -9.53 0.89
C THR A 10 -5.51 -8.36 1.63
N LEU A 11 -5.40 -7.15 1.07
CA LEU A 11 -5.97 -5.96 1.68
C LEU A 11 -7.49 -5.98 1.63
N GLU A 12 -8.07 -6.46 0.54
CA GLU A 12 -9.52 -6.60 0.43
C GLU A 12 -10.07 -7.59 1.46
N ASP A 13 -9.36 -8.69 1.69
CA ASP A 13 -9.76 -9.67 2.70
C ASP A 13 -9.72 -9.10 4.11
N LEU A 14 -8.84 -8.15 4.36
CA LEU A 14 -8.76 -7.44 5.64
C LEU A 14 -9.80 -6.32 5.77
N LYS A 15 -10.57 -6.08 4.71
CA LYS A 15 -11.64 -5.08 4.66
C LYS A 15 -11.14 -3.68 4.99
N VAL A 16 -9.97 -3.33 4.44
CA VAL A 16 -9.45 -1.97 4.55
C VAL A 16 -10.37 -0.99 3.83
N LYS A 17 -10.32 0.28 4.21
CA LYS A 17 -11.14 1.32 3.60
C LYS A 17 -10.40 2.03 2.47
N ASP A 18 -11.17 2.51 1.50
CA ASP A 18 -10.68 3.43 0.46
C ASP A 18 -9.40 2.94 -0.20
N LEU A 19 -9.39 1.67 -0.58
CA LEU A 19 -8.28 1.07 -1.30
C LEU A 19 -8.18 1.71 -2.69
N ALA A 20 -7.00 2.21 -3.01
CA ALA A 20 -6.72 2.81 -4.32
C ALA A 20 -5.40 2.28 -4.83
N VAL A 21 -5.32 2.05 -6.13
CA VAL A 21 -4.11 1.57 -6.79
C VAL A 21 -3.77 2.52 -7.91
N PHE A 22 -2.52 3.00 -7.93
CA PHE A 22 -2.02 3.96 -8.91
C PHE A 22 -0.91 3.34 -9.72
N ASP A 23 -1.00 3.50 -11.04
CA ASP A 23 -0.02 2.99 -12.00
C ASP A 23 0.77 4.19 -12.51
N PHE A 24 2.08 4.18 -12.25
CA PHE A 24 2.96 5.26 -12.69
C PHE A 24 3.34 5.16 -14.17
N GLU A 25 2.91 4.10 -14.84
CA GLU A 25 3.12 3.90 -16.28
C GLU A 25 4.59 4.09 -16.68
N LYS A 26 5.48 3.56 -15.83
CA LYS A 26 6.93 3.62 -15.99
C LYS A 26 7.53 5.03 -15.97
N ALA A 27 6.79 5.99 -15.44
CA ALA A 27 7.31 7.35 -15.26
C ALA A 27 8.31 7.44 -14.10
N SER A 28 8.30 6.50 -13.19
CA SER A 28 9.24 6.45 -12.07
C SER A 28 10.29 5.36 -12.29
N PRO A 29 11.58 5.65 -12.08
CA PRO A 29 12.62 4.61 -12.14
C PRO A 29 12.66 3.72 -10.90
N PHE A 30 11.90 4.08 -9.84
CA PHE A 30 11.98 3.39 -8.55
C PHE A 30 10.84 2.42 -8.29
N TYR A 31 9.66 2.70 -8.83
CA TYR A 31 8.47 1.87 -8.57
C TYR A 31 7.47 1.99 -9.72
N ASP A 32 6.61 0.98 -9.84
CA ASP A 32 5.57 0.94 -10.87
C ASP A 32 4.19 1.27 -10.31
N TYR A 33 3.91 0.87 -9.07
CA TYR A 33 2.59 1.02 -8.46
C TYR A 33 2.66 1.53 -7.03
N PHE A 34 1.67 2.36 -6.68
CA PHE A 34 1.36 2.65 -5.28
C PHE A 34 0.02 1.99 -4.96
N VAL A 35 -0.04 1.34 -3.81
CA VAL A 35 -1.28 0.82 -3.25
C VAL A 35 -1.52 1.59 -1.96
N ILE A 36 -2.65 2.26 -1.87
CA ILE A 36 -2.97 3.12 -0.73
C ILE A 36 -4.29 2.67 -0.12
N ALA A 37 -4.33 2.56 1.19
CA ALA A 37 -5.57 2.20 1.88
C ALA A 37 -5.62 2.89 3.23
N THR A 38 -6.83 3.00 3.77
CA THR A 38 -7.08 3.51 5.11
C THR A 38 -7.28 2.32 6.03
N THR A 39 -6.55 2.31 7.15
CA THR A 39 -6.60 1.21 8.12
C THR A 39 -6.74 1.74 9.53
N ASN A 40 -7.31 0.91 10.42
CA ASN A 40 -7.16 1.14 11.85
C ASN A 40 -5.88 0.45 12.32
N GLU A 41 -5.57 0.57 13.61
CA GLU A 41 -4.33 0.00 14.16
C GLU A 41 -4.23 -1.50 13.97
N ARG A 42 -5.33 -2.22 14.23
CA ARG A 42 -5.38 -3.67 14.09
C ARG A 42 -5.14 -4.09 12.65
N GLN A 43 -5.81 -3.41 11.70
CA GLN A 43 -5.66 -3.73 10.29
C GLN A 43 -4.25 -3.44 9.79
N GLY A 44 -3.65 -2.35 10.23
CA GLY A 44 -2.27 -2.02 9.84
C GLY A 44 -1.28 -3.09 10.28
N SER A 45 -1.40 -3.56 11.52
CA SER A 45 -0.55 -4.63 12.02
C SER A 45 -0.83 -5.96 11.33
N ALA A 46 -2.11 -6.29 11.12
CA ALA A 46 -2.50 -7.52 10.44
C ALA A 46 -2.03 -7.52 8.99
N ALA A 47 -2.08 -6.36 8.32
CA ALA A 47 -1.67 -6.25 6.92
C ALA A 47 -0.20 -6.62 6.74
N ILE A 48 0.68 -6.16 7.64
CA ILE A 48 2.09 -6.51 7.58
C ILE A 48 2.27 -8.03 7.60
N ASN A 49 1.62 -8.70 8.54
CA ASN A 49 1.74 -10.15 8.69
C ASN A 49 1.13 -10.90 7.50
N HIS A 50 -0.02 -10.47 7.02
CA HIS A 50 -0.71 -11.11 5.91
C HIS A 50 0.05 -10.93 4.60
N ILE A 51 0.62 -9.75 4.35
CA ILE A 51 1.45 -9.51 3.18
C ILE A 51 2.71 -10.40 3.23
N LYS A 52 3.32 -10.53 4.40
CA LYS A 52 4.50 -11.39 4.57
C LYS A 52 4.19 -12.86 4.29
N LYS A 53 2.95 -13.29 4.52
CA LYS A 53 2.53 -14.65 4.20
C LYS A 53 2.16 -14.83 2.74
N ALA A 54 1.60 -13.79 2.12
CA ALA A 54 1.14 -13.86 0.74
C ALA A 54 2.28 -13.78 -0.27
N LEU A 55 3.36 -13.09 0.08
CA LEU A 55 4.50 -12.87 -0.81
C LEU A 55 5.72 -13.66 -0.35
N LEU A 56 6.66 -13.85 -1.26
CA LEU A 56 7.96 -14.43 -0.92
C LEU A 56 8.79 -13.40 -0.15
N ALA A 57 9.69 -13.87 0.70
CA ALA A 57 10.52 -12.98 1.52
C ALA A 57 11.29 -11.96 0.67
N GLU A 58 11.82 -12.41 -0.47
CA GLU A 58 12.58 -11.54 -1.37
C GLU A 58 11.73 -10.51 -2.09
N GLU A 59 10.40 -10.65 -2.07
CA GLU A 59 9.48 -9.69 -2.67
C GLU A 59 9.20 -8.51 -1.75
N ILE A 60 9.65 -8.56 -0.51
CA ILE A 60 9.47 -7.47 0.46
C ILE A 60 10.85 -6.93 0.83
N LYS A 61 11.09 -5.65 0.50
CA LYS A 61 12.37 -5.02 0.79
C LYS A 61 12.46 -4.60 2.26
N HIS A 62 11.46 -3.88 2.74
CA HIS A 62 11.39 -3.49 4.15
C HIS A 62 10.01 -2.95 4.51
N VAL A 63 9.78 -2.80 5.82
CA VAL A 63 8.55 -2.25 6.39
C VAL A 63 8.94 -1.11 7.30
N GLU A 64 8.23 0.02 7.17
CA GLU A 64 8.44 1.19 8.01
C GLU A 64 7.13 1.58 8.70
N GLY A 65 7.23 2.20 9.85
CA GLY A 65 6.07 2.77 10.55
C GLY A 65 5.21 1.75 11.29
N LYS A 66 5.72 0.55 11.55
CA LYS A 66 4.96 -0.45 12.30
C LYS A 66 4.47 0.11 13.62
N GLY A 67 3.16 -0.01 13.87
CA GLY A 67 2.52 0.50 15.09
C GLY A 67 2.17 1.97 15.02
N GLY A 68 2.55 2.68 13.97
CA GLY A 68 2.27 4.09 13.80
C GLY A 68 1.03 4.35 12.95
N THR A 69 0.89 5.60 12.54
CA THR A 69 -0.29 6.04 11.78
C THR A 69 -0.08 5.99 10.26
N TRP A 70 1.12 5.70 9.83
CA TRP A 70 1.48 5.55 8.42
C TRP A 70 2.43 4.36 8.31
N VAL A 71 1.92 3.24 7.83
CA VAL A 71 2.71 2.04 7.58
C VAL A 71 3.08 2.01 6.11
N LEU A 72 4.36 1.83 5.83
CA LEU A 72 4.86 1.67 4.47
C LEU A 72 5.45 0.27 4.32
N ILE A 73 4.98 -0.45 3.31
CA ILE A 73 5.53 -1.77 2.99
C ILE A 73 6.15 -1.65 1.60
N ASP A 74 7.48 -1.69 1.55
CA ASP A 74 8.22 -1.58 0.31
C ASP A 74 8.37 -2.98 -0.31
N CYS A 75 7.66 -3.20 -1.41
CA CYS A 75 7.72 -4.46 -2.17
C CYS A 75 8.43 -4.24 -3.51
N HIS A 76 9.47 -3.44 -3.51
CA HIS A 76 10.29 -3.07 -4.67
C HIS A 76 9.50 -2.21 -5.66
N ASP A 77 8.93 -2.81 -6.69
CA ASP A 77 8.16 -2.08 -7.71
C ASP A 77 6.74 -1.69 -7.25
N VAL A 78 6.28 -2.23 -6.12
CA VAL A 78 4.98 -1.89 -5.53
C VAL A 78 5.21 -1.36 -4.12
N ILE A 79 4.76 -0.15 -3.86
CA ILE A 79 4.86 0.46 -2.54
C ILE A 79 3.46 0.54 -1.93
N ILE A 80 3.30 -0.05 -0.76
CA ILE A 80 2.02 -0.07 -0.05
C ILE A 80 2.03 0.99 1.04
N HIS A 81 1.03 1.87 1.03
CA HIS A 81 0.86 2.92 2.04
C HIS A 81 -0.45 2.69 2.78
N LEU A 82 -0.36 2.46 4.08
CA LEU A 82 -1.53 2.27 4.93
C LEU A 82 -1.59 3.40 5.94
N PHE A 83 -2.62 4.22 5.85
CA PHE A 83 -2.80 5.40 6.69
C PHE A 83 -3.98 5.25 7.62
N ARG A 84 -3.88 5.85 8.81
CA ARG A 84 -5.07 6.16 9.59
C ARG A 84 -5.85 7.25 8.86
N GLU A 85 -7.15 7.30 9.04
CA GLU A 85 -8.01 8.21 8.29
C GLU A 85 -7.57 9.65 8.40
N GLU A 86 -7.29 10.13 9.61
CA GLU A 86 -6.87 11.51 9.85
C GLU A 86 -5.56 11.82 9.14
N ASP A 87 -4.62 10.89 9.19
CA ASP A 87 -3.29 11.10 8.60
C ASP A 87 -3.35 11.11 7.08
N ARG A 88 -4.19 10.28 6.49
CA ARG A 88 -4.36 10.27 5.03
C ARG A 88 -4.82 11.64 4.54
N LYS A 89 -5.77 12.24 5.26
CA LYS A 89 -6.25 13.59 4.95
C LYS A 89 -5.19 14.64 5.22
N PHE A 90 -4.53 14.54 6.37
CA PHE A 90 -3.53 15.52 6.79
C PHE A 90 -2.38 15.64 5.80
N TYR A 91 -1.84 14.52 5.35
CA TYR A 91 -0.72 14.54 4.40
C TYR A 91 -1.15 14.85 2.97
N GLY A 92 -2.44 14.79 2.68
CA GLY A 92 -2.96 15.09 1.33
C GLY A 92 -2.35 14.18 0.27
N PHE A 93 -2.09 12.93 0.62
CA PHE A 93 -1.37 12.02 -0.24
C PHE A 93 -2.09 11.77 -1.57
N ASP A 94 -3.42 11.62 -1.51
CA ASP A 94 -4.22 11.40 -2.72
C ASP A 94 -4.13 12.57 -3.68
N GLN A 95 -4.03 13.80 -3.18
CA GLN A 95 -3.92 14.99 -4.01
C GLN A 95 -2.61 15.02 -4.80
N ARG A 96 -1.54 14.50 -4.21
CA ARG A 96 -0.24 14.42 -4.88
C ARG A 96 -0.26 13.45 -6.05
N LEU A 97 -1.23 12.55 -6.07
CA LEU A 97 -1.36 11.51 -7.09
C LEU A 97 -2.43 11.80 -8.13
N LEU A 98 -3.01 13.03 -8.15
CA LEU A 98 -4.07 13.38 -9.10
C LEU A 98 -3.66 13.23 -10.56
N GLY A 99 -2.39 13.42 -10.86
CA GLY A 99 -1.89 13.27 -12.23
C GLY A 99 -1.48 11.83 -12.58
N VAL A 100 -1.59 10.90 -11.64
CA VAL A 100 -1.18 9.52 -11.84
C VAL A 100 -2.41 8.67 -12.17
N LYS A 101 -2.25 7.72 -13.09
CA LYS A 101 -3.36 6.85 -13.51
C LYS A 101 -3.83 5.98 -12.35
N ARG A 102 -5.11 6.09 -12.02
CA ARG A 102 -5.73 5.24 -11.00
C ARG A 102 -6.34 4.03 -11.68
N VAL A 103 -5.93 2.83 -11.27
CA VAL A 103 -6.42 1.58 -11.87
C VAL A 103 -7.38 0.82 -10.97
N LYS A 104 -7.49 1.23 -9.71
CA LYS A 104 -8.48 0.63 -8.82
C LYS A 104 -8.94 1.57 -7.68
#